data_377f9a297997fc5f03aa128eb4d72d92
#
_entry.id   377f9a297997fc5f03aa128eb4d72d92
#
_cell.length_a   1.000
_cell.length_b   1.000
_cell.length_c   1.000
_cell.angle_alpha   90.00
_cell.angle_beta   90.00
_cell.angle_gamma   90.00
#
_symmetry.space_group_name_H-M   'P 1'
#
loop_
_entity.id
_entity.type
_entity.pdbx_description
1 polymer ?
#
loop_
_entity_poly.entity_id
_entity_poly.type
_entity_poly.pdbx_seq_one_letter_code
_entity_poly.pdbx_strand_id
1 'polypeptide(L)'
;NSVVQDQMNNNLKGIDMVVGAKGSPLQLILSSVYHVDSPTGNISLKDARSIEKNPMVGNSVPLLYGDNYEGFRIVGTNEKFIELYNLSIENGSFWDDEFEVVVGKKIATKLNLKVGDTFVTSHGLRQTGEAHADTPFTVVGITNFSNSVADQLILTSAESVWGVHGDHTHNDEEHDHDEEHDHDKEHDHDDDKEITAMLIKFNSPMNVIQFPRYINENTNLQSAVPSYEISRLFKLFGFGIETINLLAYLIIVVSGISIFITLFNSMKERKYDMALIRTLGGSRLQLSSMLVYEAIVLTISGFILGIILSRLGLVFISSLMESSFNYSLNSYGILND
;
A
#
# COMPACT_ATOMS: atom_id res chain seq x y z
N ASN A 1 -6.64 -10.64 9.89
CA ASN A 1 -5.57 -9.75 10.38
C ASN A 1 -4.16 -10.26 10.06
N SER A 2 -3.90 -11.59 10.09
CA SER A 2 -2.58 -12.17 9.82
C SER A 2 -2.12 -11.89 8.38
N VAL A 3 -2.96 -12.10 7.38
CA VAL A 3 -2.61 -11.96 5.95
C VAL A 3 -2.17 -10.53 5.60
N VAL A 4 -2.89 -9.50 6.07
CA VAL A 4 -2.51 -8.10 5.83
C VAL A 4 -1.21 -7.76 6.54
N GLN A 5 -1.03 -8.25 7.76
CA GLN A 5 0.18 -8.02 8.54
C GLN A 5 1.39 -8.71 7.91
N ASP A 6 1.23 -9.93 7.40
CA ASP A 6 2.29 -10.67 6.72
C ASP A 6 2.67 -10.01 5.38
N GLN A 7 1.68 -9.52 4.63
CA GLN A 7 1.92 -8.76 3.39
C GLN A 7 2.67 -7.45 3.68
N MET A 8 2.27 -6.72 4.72
CA MET A 8 2.96 -5.49 5.13
C MET A 8 4.39 -5.78 5.59
N ASN A 9 4.59 -6.84 6.36
CA ASN A 9 5.93 -7.25 6.81
C ASN A 9 6.82 -7.70 5.65
N ASN A 10 6.27 -8.32 4.61
CA ASN A 10 7.05 -8.71 3.44
C ASN A 10 7.65 -7.50 2.70
N ASN A 11 6.95 -6.37 2.69
CA ASN A 11 7.45 -5.14 2.08
C ASN A 11 8.52 -4.43 2.92
N LEU A 12 8.64 -4.77 4.21
CA LEU A 12 9.64 -4.20 5.12
C LEU A 12 10.99 -4.95 5.11
N LYS A 13 11.12 -6.03 4.34
CA LYS A 13 12.33 -6.87 4.34
C LYS A 13 13.58 -6.05 4.07
N GLY A 14 14.50 -6.07 5.05
CA GLY A 14 15.79 -5.43 4.92
C GLY A 14 15.79 -3.90 4.97
N ILE A 15 14.67 -3.26 5.30
CA ILE A 15 14.58 -1.81 5.46
C ILE A 15 14.47 -1.50 6.95
N ASP A 16 15.55 -0.95 7.51
CA ASP A 16 15.62 -0.57 8.93
C ASP A 16 15.17 0.88 9.15
N MET A 17 15.44 1.77 8.18
CA MET A 17 15.12 3.19 8.23
C MET A 17 14.84 3.72 6.83
N VAL A 18 14.00 4.74 6.74
CA VAL A 18 13.81 5.56 5.53
C VAL A 18 14.19 6.99 5.85
N VAL A 19 14.88 7.66 4.93
CA VAL A 19 15.20 9.09 5.00
C VAL A 19 14.59 9.80 3.81
N GLY A 20 14.06 10.99 4.05
CA GLY A 20 13.47 11.85 3.03
C GLY A 20 13.32 13.28 3.51
N ALA A 21 12.56 14.09 2.78
CA ALA A 21 12.29 15.47 3.15
C ALA A 21 11.49 15.55 4.47
N LYS A 22 11.66 16.67 5.18
CA LYS A 22 10.98 16.93 6.46
C LYS A 22 9.47 16.85 6.29
N GLY A 23 8.80 16.08 7.15
CA GLY A 23 7.37 15.88 7.09
C GLY A 23 6.86 14.83 8.07
N SER A 24 5.76 14.17 7.74
CA SER A 24 5.21 13.09 8.56
C SER A 24 6.03 11.80 8.37
N PRO A 25 6.55 11.18 9.47
CA PRO A 25 7.24 9.89 9.40
C PRO A 25 6.37 8.80 8.75
N LEU A 26 5.08 8.78 9.06
CA LEU A 26 4.14 7.82 8.48
C LEU A 26 3.96 8.03 6.98
N GLN A 27 3.80 9.28 6.52
CA GLN A 27 3.70 9.60 5.09
C GLN A 27 4.97 9.18 4.35
N LEU A 28 6.14 9.42 4.94
CA LEU A 28 7.42 8.98 4.38
C LEU A 28 7.46 7.46 4.19
N ILE A 29 6.98 6.68 5.16
CA ILE A 29 6.91 5.22 5.04
C ILE A 29 5.89 4.79 3.98
N LEU A 30 4.68 5.37 4.00
CA LEU A 30 3.64 5.03 3.04
C LEU A 30 4.06 5.34 1.60
N SER A 31 4.73 6.46 1.38
CA SER A 31 5.21 6.84 0.05
C SER A 31 6.41 6.01 -0.41
N SER A 32 7.38 5.73 0.48
CA SER A 32 8.68 5.17 0.08
C SER A 32 8.77 3.65 0.19
N VAL A 33 8.00 3.01 1.07
CA VAL A 33 8.00 1.56 1.26
C VAL A 33 6.81 0.90 0.60
N TYR A 34 5.63 1.53 0.69
CA TYR A 34 4.39 0.98 0.14
C TYR A 34 3.97 1.63 -1.18
N HIS A 35 4.60 2.74 -1.56
CA HIS A 35 4.36 3.50 -2.80
C HIS A 35 2.90 3.93 -3.01
N VAL A 36 2.13 4.16 -1.93
CA VAL A 36 0.69 4.46 -1.99
C VAL A 36 0.32 5.92 -1.77
N ASP A 37 1.24 6.75 -1.26
CA ASP A 37 0.97 8.16 -0.96
C ASP A 37 1.95 9.07 -1.69
N SER A 38 1.67 10.37 -1.68
CA SER A 38 2.60 11.37 -2.19
C SER A 38 3.81 11.50 -1.27
N PRO A 39 5.02 11.70 -1.82
CA PRO A 39 6.21 11.90 -1.01
C PRO A 39 6.14 13.20 -0.22
N THR A 40 6.96 13.31 0.82
CA THR A 40 7.08 14.53 1.66
C THR A 40 7.86 15.66 0.98
N GLY A 41 8.48 15.38 -0.15
CA GLY A 41 9.35 16.27 -0.92
C GLY A 41 10.61 15.55 -1.33
N ASN A 42 11.57 16.30 -1.88
CA ASN A 42 12.87 15.79 -2.28
C ASN A 42 13.97 16.20 -1.32
N ILE A 43 15.09 15.50 -1.35
CA ILE A 43 16.32 15.79 -0.61
C ILE A 43 17.50 15.86 -1.59
N SER A 44 18.51 16.66 -1.28
CA SER A 44 19.68 16.75 -2.12
C SER A 44 20.44 15.42 -2.19
N LEU A 45 20.96 15.09 -3.36
CA LEU A 45 21.80 13.91 -3.55
C LEU A 45 23.05 13.98 -2.66
N LYS A 46 23.56 15.18 -2.39
CA LYS A 46 24.69 15.42 -1.49
C LYS A 46 24.40 15.01 -0.05
N ASP A 47 23.21 15.37 0.48
CA ASP A 47 22.78 14.97 1.81
C ASP A 47 22.61 13.45 1.89
N ALA A 48 21.98 12.86 0.87
CA ALA A 48 21.79 11.41 0.77
C ALA A 48 23.14 10.66 0.76
N ARG A 49 24.11 11.11 -0.05
CA ARG A 49 25.47 10.54 -0.08
C ARG A 49 26.22 10.69 1.23
N SER A 50 26.02 11.80 1.93
CA SER A 50 26.59 12.01 3.26
C SER A 50 26.11 10.96 4.27
N ILE A 51 24.83 10.60 4.21
CA ILE A 51 24.23 9.55 5.03
C ILE A 51 24.74 8.17 4.59
N GLU A 52 24.77 7.88 3.30
CA GLU A 52 25.28 6.60 2.77
C GLU A 52 26.72 6.31 3.21
N LYS A 53 27.58 7.32 3.25
CA LYS A 53 28.98 7.20 3.70
C LYS A 53 29.13 6.97 5.20
N ASN A 54 28.07 7.06 5.99
CA ASN A 54 28.15 6.86 7.43
C ASN A 54 28.46 5.38 7.77
N PRO A 55 29.41 5.09 8.64
CA PRO A 55 29.80 3.70 8.99
C PRO A 55 28.67 2.86 9.60
N MET A 56 27.60 3.47 10.10
CA MET A 56 26.43 2.77 10.62
C MET A 56 25.56 2.18 9.52
N VAL A 57 25.63 2.74 8.30
CA VAL A 57 24.84 2.32 7.13
C VAL A 57 25.51 1.13 6.47
N GLY A 58 24.78 0.05 6.30
CA GLY A 58 25.25 -1.17 5.63
C GLY A 58 24.89 -1.19 4.16
N ASN A 59 23.67 -0.81 3.84
CA ASN A 59 23.18 -0.68 2.47
C ASN A 59 22.20 0.48 2.38
N SER A 60 22.19 1.14 1.23
CA SER A 60 21.28 2.24 0.92
C SER A 60 20.72 2.09 -0.49
N VAL A 61 19.44 2.39 -0.65
CA VAL A 61 18.73 2.32 -1.93
C VAL A 61 18.04 3.66 -2.17
N PRO A 62 18.47 4.44 -3.17
CA PRO A 62 17.81 5.69 -3.52
C PRO A 62 16.48 5.40 -4.24
N LEU A 63 15.50 6.26 -4.01
CA LEU A 63 14.21 6.27 -4.68
C LEU A 63 13.96 7.66 -5.27
N LEU A 64 13.69 7.70 -6.54
CA LEU A 64 13.29 8.90 -7.27
C LEU A 64 11.89 8.72 -7.81
N TYR A 65 11.00 9.65 -7.50
CA TYR A 65 9.64 9.64 -8.02
C TYR A 65 9.48 10.82 -8.97
N GLY A 66 9.15 10.53 -10.19
CA GLY A 66 8.83 11.55 -11.18
C GLY A 66 7.39 11.36 -11.63
N ASP A 67 7.27 10.54 -12.60
CA ASP A 67 6.08 10.37 -13.40
C ASP A 67 5.30 9.12 -13.04
N ASN A 68 4.16 8.98 -13.71
CA ASN A 68 3.36 7.77 -13.70
C ASN A 68 2.98 7.38 -15.13
N TYR A 69 2.62 6.10 -15.29
CA TYR A 69 1.99 5.58 -16.49
C TYR A 69 0.71 4.84 -16.11
N GLU A 70 -0.44 5.28 -16.64
CA GLU A 70 -1.76 4.71 -16.36
C GLU A 70 -2.07 4.56 -14.84
N GLY A 71 -1.58 5.51 -14.02
CA GLY A 71 -1.74 5.52 -12.57
C GLY A 71 -0.78 4.61 -11.81
N PHE A 72 0.17 3.97 -12.50
CA PHE A 72 1.27 3.24 -11.88
C PHE A 72 2.52 4.09 -11.78
N ARG A 73 3.17 4.02 -10.63
CA ARG A 73 4.34 4.85 -10.32
C ARG A 73 5.57 4.34 -11.03
N ILE A 74 6.32 5.28 -11.61
CA ILE A 74 7.66 5.05 -12.12
C ILE A 74 8.65 5.41 -11.02
N VAL A 75 9.56 4.50 -10.73
CA VAL A 75 10.55 4.63 -9.66
C VAL A 75 11.95 4.50 -10.24
N GLY A 76 12.67 5.61 -10.23
CA GLY A 76 14.11 5.62 -10.49
C GLY A 76 14.86 5.06 -9.27
N THR A 77 15.74 4.10 -9.49
CA THR A 77 16.49 3.44 -8.42
C THR A 77 17.77 2.80 -8.98
N ASN A 78 18.41 1.95 -8.19
CA ASN A 78 19.63 1.21 -8.58
C ASN A 78 19.47 -0.30 -8.37
N GLU A 79 20.51 -1.05 -8.74
CA GLU A 79 20.54 -2.52 -8.63
C GLU A 79 20.29 -3.03 -7.20
N LYS A 80 20.63 -2.24 -6.17
CA LYS A 80 20.41 -2.62 -4.77
C LYS A 80 18.91 -2.77 -4.45
N PHE A 81 18.01 -2.09 -5.19
CA PHE A 81 16.56 -2.28 -5.08
C PHE A 81 16.15 -3.69 -5.57
N ILE A 82 16.77 -4.14 -6.66
CA ILE A 82 16.54 -5.47 -7.21
C ILE A 82 16.92 -6.55 -6.20
N GLU A 83 18.09 -6.38 -5.57
CA GLU A 83 18.59 -7.29 -4.52
C GLU A 83 17.68 -7.26 -3.29
N LEU A 84 17.25 -6.05 -2.84
CA LEU A 84 16.42 -5.85 -1.65
C LEU A 84 15.11 -6.64 -1.73
N TYR A 85 14.44 -6.61 -2.88
CA TYR A 85 13.17 -7.32 -3.11
C TYR A 85 13.36 -8.69 -3.77
N ASN A 86 14.62 -9.12 -4.01
CA ASN A 86 14.98 -10.38 -4.66
C ASN A 86 14.22 -10.56 -5.99
N LEU A 87 14.25 -9.50 -6.82
CA LEU A 87 13.56 -9.49 -8.10
C LEU A 87 14.31 -10.35 -9.12
N SER A 88 13.55 -11.04 -9.94
CA SER A 88 14.06 -11.80 -11.08
C SER A 88 13.25 -11.50 -12.33
N ILE A 89 13.87 -11.60 -13.49
CA ILE A 89 13.22 -11.33 -14.78
C ILE A 89 12.53 -12.60 -15.27
N GLU A 90 11.28 -12.46 -15.73
CA GLU A 90 10.54 -13.49 -16.45
C GLU A 90 10.80 -13.42 -17.95
N ASN A 91 10.77 -12.20 -18.51
CA ASN A 91 11.02 -11.94 -19.92
C ASN A 91 11.90 -10.70 -20.07
N GLY A 92 12.89 -10.73 -20.96
CA GLY A 92 13.79 -9.61 -21.23
C GLY A 92 15.00 -9.55 -20.29
N SER A 93 15.45 -8.35 -19.94
CA SER A 93 16.59 -8.06 -19.07
C SER A 93 16.25 -6.94 -18.09
N PHE A 94 17.15 -6.66 -17.12
CA PHE A 94 17.15 -5.38 -16.43
C PHE A 94 17.64 -4.30 -17.39
N TRP A 95 17.41 -3.02 -17.02
CA TRP A 95 17.87 -1.87 -17.79
C TRP A 95 19.39 -1.77 -17.81
N ASP A 96 19.93 -1.41 -18.93
CA ASP A 96 21.36 -1.10 -19.13
C ASP A 96 21.55 0.36 -19.56
N ASP A 97 20.57 0.92 -20.29
CA ASP A 97 20.60 2.27 -20.83
C ASP A 97 19.53 3.18 -20.17
N GLU A 98 19.65 4.50 -20.40
CA GLU A 98 18.65 5.48 -19.96
C GLU A 98 17.32 5.26 -20.71
N PHE A 99 16.20 5.60 -20.07
CA PHE A 99 14.83 5.44 -20.56
C PHE A 99 14.39 4.00 -20.82
N GLU A 100 15.13 3.04 -20.32
CA GLU A 100 14.71 1.65 -20.25
C GLU A 100 13.98 1.39 -18.93
N VAL A 101 12.91 0.57 -19.00
CA VAL A 101 12.12 0.21 -17.82
C VAL A 101 11.91 -1.28 -17.69
N VAL A 102 11.85 -1.71 -16.44
CA VAL A 102 11.40 -3.05 -16.06
C VAL A 102 10.04 -2.92 -15.38
N VAL A 103 9.08 -3.68 -15.89
CA VAL A 103 7.69 -3.60 -15.44
C VAL A 103 7.38 -4.74 -14.47
N GLY A 104 6.77 -4.40 -13.34
CA GLY A 104 6.28 -5.36 -12.36
C GLY A 104 5.20 -6.28 -12.94
N LYS A 105 5.18 -7.56 -12.54
CA LYS A 105 4.30 -8.59 -13.11
C LYS A 105 2.82 -8.24 -13.13
N LYS A 106 2.31 -7.59 -12.07
CA LYS A 106 0.90 -7.20 -12.00
C LYS A 106 0.55 -6.12 -13.03
N ILE A 107 1.45 -5.15 -13.24
CA ILE A 107 1.27 -4.09 -14.23
C ILE A 107 1.30 -4.68 -15.64
N ALA A 108 2.32 -5.47 -15.94
CA ALA A 108 2.44 -6.12 -17.26
C ALA A 108 1.18 -6.92 -17.62
N THR A 109 0.60 -7.64 -16.64
CA THR A 109 -0.63 -8.39 -16.85
C THR A 109 -1.84 -7.47 -17.03
N LYS A 110 -1.97 -6.40 -16.20
CA LYS A 110 -3.14 -5.51 -16.21
C LYS A 110 -3.19 -4.63 -17.45
N LEU A 111 -2.05 -4.09 -17.87
CA LEU A 111 -1.93 -3.21 -19.04
C LEU A 111 -1.57 -3.96 -20.32
N ASN A 112 -1.38 -5.30 -20.25
CA ASN A 112 -0.97 -6.17 -21.37
C ASN A 112 0.34 -5.70 -22.04
N LEU A 113 1.29 -5.19 -21.24
CA LEU A 113 2.59 -4.72 -21.71
C LEU A 113 3.52 -5.89 -22.02
N LYS A 114 4.34 -5.71 -23.04
CA LYS A 114 5.34 -6.69 -23.52
C LYS A 114 6.71 -6.02 -23.64
N VAL A 115 7.74 -6.83 -23.58
CA VAL A 115 9.11 -6.39 -23.90
C VAL A 115 9.15 -5.83 -25.32
N GLY A 116 9.69 -4.63 -25.48
CA GLY A 116 9.74 -3.85 -26.73
C GLY A 116 8.62 -2.81 -26.86
N ASP A 117 7.61 -2.80 -26.00
CA ASP A 117 6.59 -1.75 -26.01
C ASP A 117 7.21 -0.43 -25.53
N THR A 118 6.72 0.68 -26.07
CA THR A 118 7.13 2.03 -25.68
C THR A 118 5.93 2.80 -25.17
N PHE A 119 6.15 3.68 -24.19
CA PHE A 119 5.11 4.54 -23.65
C PHE A 119 5.66 5.88 -23.19
N VAL A 120 4.78 6.87 -23.12
CA VAL A 120 5.06 8.21 -22.65
C VAL A 120 4.48 8.38 -21.25
N THR A 121 5.20 9.11 -20.41
CA THR A 121 4.83 9.33 -19.00
C THR A 121 4.06 10.63 -18.82
N SER A 122 3.37 10.75 -17.70
CA SER A 122 2.64 11.95 -17.33
C SER A 122 2.92 12.37 -15.89
N HIS A 123 2.94 13.67 -15.61
CA HIS A 123 3.13 14.20 -14.27
C HIS A 123 1.93 13.91 -13.34
N GLY A 124 2.22 13.50 -12.10
CA GLY A 124 1.26 13.29 -11.04
C GLY A 124 0.52 11.94 -11.12
N LEU A 125 -0.09 11.51 -10.00
CA LEU A 125 -0.81 10.22 -9.90
C LEU A 125 -2.19 10.20 -10.59
N ARG A 126 -2.58 11.27 -11.27
CA ARG A 126 -3.86 11.38 -12.01
C ARG A 126 -3.59 11.55 -13.49
N GLN A 127 -4.43 10.95 -14.33
CA GLN A 127 -4.37 10.96 -15.81
C GLN A 127 -4.49 12.35 -16.48
N THR A 128 -4.40 13.44 -15.73
CA THR A 128 -4.61 14.82 -16.22
C THR A 128 -3.34 15.65 -16.29
N GLY A 129 -2.15 15.03 -16.13
CA GLY A 129 -0.86 15.72 -16.23
C GLY A 129 -0.41 15.95 -17.67
N GLU A 130 0.49 16.92 -17.88
CA GLU A 130 1.15 17.12 -19.16
C GLU A 130 2.03 15.91 -19.50
N ALA A 131 1.93 15.40 -20.72
CA ALA A 131 2.67 14.23 -21.19
C ALA A 131 4.03 14.67 -21.74
N HIS A 132 5.11 14.00 -21.33
CA HIS A 132 6.44 14.18 -21.90
C HIS A 132 6.58 13.40 -23.22
N ALA A 133 6.09 13.99 -24.32
CA ALA A 133 6.10 13.35 -25.63
C ALA A 133 7.52 13.12 -26.19
N ASP A 134 8.51 13.84 -25.68
CA ASP A 134 9.87 13.90 -26.24
C ASP A 134 10.79 12.78 -25.75
N THR A 135 10.45 12.08 -24.64
CA THR A 135 11.28 11.04 -24.05
C THR A 135 10.45 9.78 -23.73
N PRO A 136 10.18 8.91 -24.72
CA PRO A 136 9.46 7.67 -24.49
C PRO A 136 10.32 6.67 -23.71
N PHE A 137 9.70 5.97 -22.75
CA PHE A 137 10.31 4.84 -22.07
C PHE A 137 10.07 3.54 -22.85
N THR A 138 11.07 2.66 -22.87
CA THR A 138 11.02 1.34 -23.53
C THR A 138 10.99 0.23 -22.49
N VAL A 139 10.05 -0.69 -22.61
CA VAL A 139 9.97 -1.89 -21.75
C VAL A 139 11.03 -2.89 -22.18
N VAL A 140 12.08 -3.08 -21.40
CA VAL A 140 13.16 -4.04 -21.65
C VAL A 140 12.99 -5.33 -20.86
N GLY A 141 12.21 -5.31 -19.77
CA GLY A 141 12.00 -6.49 -18.96
C GLY A 141 10.66 -6.51 -18.23
N ILE A 142 10.23 -7.72 -17.88
CA ILE A 142 9.08 -7.99 -17.03
C ILE A 142 9.53 -8.89 -15.90
N THR A 143 9.25 -8.51 -14.64
CA THR A 143 9.65 -9.31 -13.48
C THR A 143 8.79 -10.55 -13.31
N ASN A 144 9.34 -11.56 -12.65
CA ASN A 144 8.55 -12.60 -12.02
C ASN A 144 7.70 -12.01 -10.89
N PHE A 145 6.65 -12.74 -10.50
CA PHE A 145 5.84 -12.35 -9.36
C PHE A 145 6.63 -12.47 -8.06
N SER A 146 6.85 -11.34 -7.39
CA SER A 146 7.67 -11.24 -6.17
C SER A 146 6.85 -11.27 -4.88
N ASN A 147 5.53 -11.12 -4.98
CA ASN A 147 4.61 -10.92 -3.86
C ASN A 147 5.00 -9.72 -2.96
N SER A 148 5.54 -8.69 -3.59
CA SER A 148 5.95 -7.43 -2.95
C SER A 148 5.34 -6.22 -3.66
N VAL A 149 5.64 -5.03 -3.18
CA VAL A 149 5.26 -3.76 -3.82
C VAL A 149 5.82 -3.64 -5.24
N ALA A 150 6.99 -4.24 -5.51
CA ALA A 150 7.64 -4.17 -6.81
C ALA A 150 6.77 -4.74 -7.95
N ASP A 151 5.85 -5.66 -7.68
CA ASP A 151 4.90 -6.18 -8.68
C ASP A 151 3.98 -5.08 -9.25
N GLN A 152 3.86 -3.93 -8.56
CA GLN A 152 3.00 -2.80 -8.91
C GLN A 152 3.81 -1.53 -9.24
N LEU A 153 5.10 -1.66 -9.54
CA LEU A 153 5.99 -0.57 -9.90
C LEU A 153 6.53 -0.74 -11.31
N ILE A 154 6.86 0.38 -11.93
CA ILE A 154 7.69 0.47 -13.12
C ILE A 154 9.04 0.96 -12.64
N LEU A 155 10.10 0.18 -12.84
CA LEU A 155 11.43 0.46 -12.34
C LEU A 155 12.33 0.93 -13.49
N THR A 156 13.15 1.95 -13.23
CA THR A 156 14.15 2.49 -14.17
C THR A 156 15.39 2.94 -13.42
N SER A 157 16.42 3.37 -14.14
CA SER A 157 17.59 3.99 -13.52
C SER A 157 17.28 5.36 -12.92
N ALA A 158 18.06 5.79 -11.94
CA ALA A 158 17.96 7.13 -11.39
C ALA A 158 18.23 8.21 -12.45
N GLU A 159 19.17 7.93 -13.36
CA GLU A 159 19.57 8.78 -14.47
C GLU A 159 18.40 9.07 -15.40
N SER A 160 17.59 8.08 -15.71
CA SER A 160 16.38 8.25 -16.55
C SER A 160 15.40 9.24 -15.94
N VAL A 161 15.20 9.22 -14.61
CA VAL A 161 14.29 10.17 -13.94
C VAL A 161 14.86 11.57 -13.94
N TRP A 162 16.16 11.72 -13.70
CA TRP A 162 16.80 13.04 -13.81
C TRP A 162 16.78 13.57 -15.23
N GLY A 163 16.96 12.71 -16.26
CA GLY A 163 16.93 13.09 -17.66
C GLY A 163 15.57 13.65 -18.10
N VAL A 164 14.46 13.10 -17.62
CA VAL A 164 13.11 13.63 -17.91
C VAL A 164 12.91 15.03 -17.31
N HIS A 165 13.51 15.35 -16.16
CA HIS A 165 13.30 16.59 -15.43
C HIS A 165 14.41 17.65 -15.65
N GLY A 166 15.54 17.26 -16.24
CA GLY A 166 16.69 18.15 -16.45
C GLY A 166 16.56 19.15 -17.60
N ASP A 167 15.71 18.87 -18.57
CA ASP A 167 15.59 19.70 -19.79
C ASP A 167 14.70 20.97 -19.62
N HIS A 168 14.02 21.14 -18.49
CA HIS A 168 13.06 22.25 -18.29
C HIS A 168 13.62 23.46 -17.54
N THR A 169 14.90 23.50 -17.15
CA THR A 169 15.47 24.63 -16.42
C THR A 169 16.12 25.72 -17.33
N HIS A 170 16.04 25.60 -18.66
CA HIS A 170 16.67 26.56 -19.59
C HIS A 170 15.74 27.16 -20.64
N ASN A 171 14.49 27.50 -20.30
CA ASN A 171 13.68 28.39 -21.16
C ASN A 171 12.82 29.28 -20.29
N ASP A 172 13.40 30.38 -19.80
CA ASP A 172 12.75 31.68 -19.64
C ASP A 172 13.74 32.60 -18.91
N GLU A 173 14.51 33.33 -19.73
CA GLU A 173 14.92 34.71 -19.59
C GLU A 173 16.05 34.99 -20.57
N GLU A 174 15.64 35.50 -21.75
CA GLU A 174 16.55 36.29 -22.58
C GLU A 174 16.90 37.58 -21.82
N HIS A 175 18.08 37.62 -21.25
CA HIS A 175 18.76 38.87 -20.94
C HIS A 175 20.15 38.88 -21.58
N ASP A 176 20.25 39.67 -22.68
CA ASP A 176 21.49 40.20 -23.20
C ASP A 176 22.33 40.85 -22.10
N HIS A 177 23.46 40.27 -21.78
CA HIS A 177 24.62 40.99 -21.28
C HIS A 177 25.90 40.25 -21.69
N ASP A 178 26.59 40.83 -22.67
CA ASP A 178 28.00 40.60 -22.98
C ASP A 178 28.86 40.92 -21.75
N GLU A 179 29.42 39.92 -21.08
CA GLU A 179 30.64 40.06 -20.31
C GLU A 179 31.41 38.72 -20.34
N GLU A 180 32.58 38.73 -20.98
CA GLU A 180 33.59 37.70 -20.97
C GLU A 180 34.06 37.46 -19.54
N HIS A 181 33.73 36.31 -18.95
CA HIS A 181 34.42 35.74 -17.80
C HIS A 181 34.81 34.28 -18.05
N ASP A 182 36.13 34.17 -18.31
CA ASP A 182 36.91 32.95 -18.25
C ASP A 182 36.79 32.32 -16.82
N HIS A 183 36.05 31.27 -16.68
CA HIS A 183 36.06 30.41 -15.49
C HIS A 183 35.87 28.94 -15.89
N ASP A 184 37.03 28.27 -16.07
CA ASP A 184 37.18 26.84 -15.88
C ASP A 184 36.84 26.49 -14.41
N LYS A 185 35.57 26.35 -14.11
CA LYS A 185 35.09 25.59 -12.96
C LYS A 185 34.27 24.46 -13.53
N GLU A 186 34.79 23.24 -13.44
CA GLU A 186 33.99 22.03 -13.44
C GLU A 186 32.91 22.22 -12.36
N HIS A 187 31.74 22.71 -12.76
CA HIS A 187 30.55 22.64 -11.92
C HIS A 187 30.23 21.18 -11.75
N ASP A 188 30.40 20.72 -10.53
CA ASP A 188 30.02 19.38 -10.09
C ASP A 188 28.47 19.32 -10.24
N HIS A 189 28.01 18.82 -11.39
CA HIS A 189 26.58 18.70 -11.74
C HIS A 189 25.79 17.82 -10.77
N ASP A 190 26.44 17.28 -9.75
CA ASP A 190 25.80 16.50 -8.68
C ASP A 190 25.17 17.36 -7.58
N ASP A 191 25.52 18.64 -7.45
CA ASP A 191 24.99 19.52 -6.39
C ASP A 191 23.49 19.88 -6.63
N ASP A 192 23.00 19.82 -7.87
CA ASP A 192 21.62 20.14 -8.24
C ASP A 192 20.69 18.91 -8.30
N LYS A 193 21.25 17.69 -8.19
CA LYS A 193 20.45 16.47 -8.24
C LYS A 193 19.74 16.19 -6.92
N GLU A 194 18.50 15.76 -7.02
CA GLU A 194 17.65 15.41 -5.89
C GLU A 194 17.19 13.96 -5.97
N ILE A 195 16.89 13.38 -4.82
CA ILE A 195 16.18 12.11 -4.69
C ILE A 195 14.96 12.31 -3.79
N THR A 196 13.96 11.47 -3.94
CA THR A 196 12.73 11.58 -3.16
C THR A 196 12.91 10.98 -1.75
N ALA A 197 13.55 9.83 -1.67
CA ALA A 197 13.81 9.14 -0.41
C ALA A 197 14.97 8.16 -0.55
N MET A 198 15.49 7.69 0.58
CA MET A 198 16.51 6.66 0.63
C MET A 198 16.11 5.59 1.64
N LEU A 199 16.05 4.33 1.18
CA LEU A 199 15.88 3.17 2.06
C LEU A 199 17.23 2.77 2.61
N ILE A 200 17.30 2.50 3.91
CA ILE A 200 18.55 2.20 4.61
C ILE A 200 18.42 0.89 5.36
N LYS A 201 19.46 0.07 5.23
CA LYS A 201 19.73 -1.08 6.07
C LYS A 201 20.99 -0.82 6.89
N PHE A 202 20.93 -1.04 8.19
CA PHE A 202 22.09 -0.85 9.06
C PHE A 202 23.01 -2.06 9.14
N ASN A 203 24.28 -1.80 9.45
CA ASN A 203 25.25 -2.83 9.76
C ASN A 203 24.98 -3.53 11.11
N SER A 204 24.27 -2.85 12.02
CA SER A 204 23.95 -3.36 13.36
C SER A 204 22.56 -2.94 13.79
N PRO A 205 21.77 -3.83 14.43
CA PRO A 205 20.44 -3.49 14.96
C PRO A 205 20.43 -2.36 15.99
N MET A 206 21.55 -2.11 16.68
CA MET A 206 21.67 -1.01 17.65
C MET A 206 21.54 0.36 17.00
N ASN A 207 21.93 0.48 15.73
CA ASN A 207 21.91 1.74 15.00
C ASN A 207 20.47 2.24 14.71
N VAL A 208 19.47 1.35 14.70
CA VAL A 208 18.05 1.68 14.54
C VAL A 208 17.54 2.63 15.63
N ILE A 209 18.14 2.63 16.81
CA ILE A 209 17.71 3.47 17.94
C ILE A 209 18.35 4.85 17.89
N GLN A 210 19.62 4.94 17.58
CA GLN A 210 20.41 6.18 17.71
C GLN A 210 20.40 7.02 16.43
N PHE A 211 20.60 6.38 15.28
CA PHE A 211 20.80 7.10 14.03
C PHE A 211 19.55 7.83 13.51
N PRO A 212 18.33 7.29 13.58
CA PRO A 212 17.12 8.02 13.20
C PRO A 212 16.93 9.30 14.04
N ARG A 213 17.22 9.22 15.34
CA ARG A 213 17.13 10.37 16.22
C ARG A 213 18.16 11.44 15.85
N TYR A 214 19.40 11.03 15.58
CA TYR A 214 20.44 11.95 15.13
C TYR A 214 20.04 12.70 13.87
N ILE A 215 19.51 12.02 12.86
CA ILE A 215 19.04 12.65 11.62
C ILE A 215 17.93 13.67 11.91
N ASN A 216 16.91 13.28 12.69
CA ASN A 216 15.76 14.14 12.96
C ASN A 216 16.11 15.39 13.78
N GLU A 217 17.10 15.32 14.68
CA GLU A 217 17.49 16.42 15.57
C GLU A 217 18.58 17.33 14.96
N ASN A 218 19.45 16.81 14.10
CA ASN A 218 20.66 17.52 13.64
C ASN A 218 20.66 17.85 12.15
N THR A 219 19.65 17.45 11.39
CA THR A 219 19.56 17.72 9.95
C THR A 219 18.19 18.27 9.56
N ASN A 220 18.08 18.81 8.35
CA ASN A 220 16.82 19.19 7.75
C ASN A 220 16.05 18.01 7.13
N LEU A 221 16.52 16.79 7.36
CA LEU A 221 15.90 15.57 6.84
C LEU A 221 14.95 14.96 7.86
N GLN A 222 14.03 14.15 7.36
CA GLN A 222 13.16 13.31 8.16
C GLN A 222 13.62 11.87 8.05
N SER A 223 13.86 11.21 9.19
CA SER A 223 13.99 9.77 9.23
C SER A 223 12.78 9.11 9.86
N ALA A 224 12.44 7.93 9.40
CA ALA A 224 11.37 7.11 9.93
C ALA A 224 11.79 5.63 9.97
N VAL A 225 11.41 4.93 11.04
CA VAL A 225 11.65 3.50 11.23
C VAL A 225 10.36 2.76 10.85
N PRO A 226 10.33 1.99 9.75
CA PRO A 226 9.10 1.40 9.23
C PRO A 226 8.38 0.51 10.24
N SER A 227 9.08 -0.36 10.94
CA SER A 227 8.51 -1.27 11.94
C SER A 227 7.81 -0.52 13.08
N TYR A 228 8.34 0.64 13.48
CA TYR A 228 7.75 1.48 14.53
C TYR A 228 6.46 2.14 14.06
N GLU A 229 6.49 2.81 12.89
CA GLU A 229 5.33 3.54 12.36
C GLU A 229 4.19 2.59 12.01
N ILE A 230 4.48 1.44 11.43
CA ILE A 230 3.49 0.41 11.12
C ILE A 230 2.90 -0.18 12.40
N SER A 231 3.72 -0.47 13.42
CA SER A 231 3.22 -0.93 14.72
C SER A 231 2.31 0.09 15.39
N ARG A 232 2.63 1.38 15.25
CA ARG A 232 1.79 2.49 15.74
C ARG A 232 0.45 2.53 15.00
N LEU A 233 0.46 2.38 13.69
CA LEU A 233 -0.77 2.25 12.88
C LEU A 233 -1.64 1.10 13.38
N PHE A 234 -1.08 -0.10 13.52
CA PHE A 234 -1.85 -1.26 13.99
C PHE A 234 -2.43 -1.07 15.38
N LYS A 235 -1.73 -0.36 16.28
CA LYS A 235 -2.30 -0.02 17.60
C LYS A 235 -3.50 0.92 17.49
N LEU A 236 -3.46 1.91 16.58
CA LEU A 236 -4.60 2.81 16.34
C LEU A 236 -5.79 2.05 15.74
N PHE A 237 -5.54 1.17 14.76
CA PHE A 237 -6.59 0.31 14.20
C PHE A 237 -7.12 -0.73 15.21
N GLY A 238 -6.26 -1.26 16.10
CA GLY A 238 -6.64 -2.20 17.15
C GLY A 238 -7.75 -1.64 18.04
N PHE A 239 -7.65 -0.37 18.46
CA PHE A 239 -8.71 0.30 19.20
C PHE A 239 -10.03 0.38 18.42
N GLY A 240 -9.97 0.64 17.11
CA GLY A 240 -11.15 0.63 16.23
C GLY A 240 -11.80 -0.75 16.15
N ILE A 241 -11.01 -1.82 16.05
CA ILE A 241 -11.50 -3.20 16.00
C ILE A 241 -12.19 -3.59 17.33
N GLU A 242 -11.61 -3.20 18.47
CA GLU A 242 -12.23 -3.45 19.79
C GLU A 242 -13.58 -2.74 19.92
N THR A 243 -13.68 -1.51 19.42
CA THR A 243 -14.94 -0.76 19.40
C THR A 243 -15.99 -1.43 18.52
N ILE A 244 -15.62 -1.90 17.34
CA ILE A 244 -16.51 -2.64 16.44
C ILE A 244 -16.98 -3.96 17.10
N ASN A 245 -16.09 -4.69 17.76
CA ASN A 245 -16.43 -5.91 18.50
C ASN A 245 -17.43 -5.62 19.63
N LEU A 246 -17.23 -4.53 20.38
CA LEU A 246 -18.18 -4.12 21.42
C LEU A 246 -19.58 -3.83 20.83
N LEU A 247 -19.64 -3.10 19.71
CA LEU A 247 -20.90 -2.87 18.99
C LEU A 247 -21.53 -4.17 18.50
N ALA A 248 -20.73 -5.12 17.98
CA ALA A 248 -21.23 -6.42 17.57
C ALA A 248 -21.87 -7.20 18.73
N TYR A 249 -21.23 -7.22 19.90
CA TYR A 249 -21.81 -7.83 21.11
C TYR A 249 -23.12 -7.18 21.54
N LEU A 250 -23.19 -5.84 21.47
CA LEU A 250 -24.42 -5.11 21.79
C LEU A 250 -25.55 -5.48 20.83
N ILE A 251 -25.26 -5.56 19.54
CA ILE A 251 -26.24 -6.00 18.52
C ILE A 251 -26.73 -7.43 18.78
N ILE A 252 -25.84 -8.35 19.16
CA ILE A 252 -26.21 -9.73 19.51
C ILE A 252 -27.18 -9.76 20.71
N VAL A 253 -26.91 -8.98 21.76
CA VAL A 253 -27.78 -8.89 22.93
C VAL A 253 -29.16 -8.34 22.56
N VAL A 254 -29.21 -7.22 21.83
CA VAL A 254 -30.48 -6.61 21.36
C VAL A 254 -31.25 -7.58 20.45
N SER A 255 -30.57 -8.29 19.57
CA SER A 255 -31.18 -9.31 18.69
C SER A 255 -31.78 -10.45 19.51
N GLY A 256 -31.08 -10.95 20.55
CA GLY A 256 -31.59 -11.98 21.47
C GLY A 256 -32.85 -11.54 22.21
N ILE A 257 -32.88 -10.29 22.69
CA ILE A 257 -34.07 -9.71 23.34
C ILE A 257 -35.23 -9.60 22.34
N SER A 258 -34.96 -9.14 21.12
CA SER A 258 -35.99 -9.03 20.06
C SER A 258 -36.60 -10.37 19.69
N ILE A 259 -35.79 -11.43 19.56
CA ILE A 259 -36.27 -12.81 19.31
C ILE A 259 -37.15 -13.27 20.48
N PHE A 260 -36.72 -13.00 21.71
CA PHE A 260 -37.50 -13.37 22.89
C PHE A 260 -38.87 -12.68 22.92
N ILE A 261 -38.92 -11.36 22.65
CA ILE A 261 -40.17 -10.58 22.59
C ILE A 261 -41.08 -11.11 21.48
N THR A 262 -40.52 -11.42 20.32
CA THR A 262 -41.27 -11.94 19.15
C THR A 262 -41.92 -13.31 19.50
N LEU A 263 -41.14 -14.22 20.07
CA LEU A 263 -41.66 -15.54 20.50
C LEU A 263 -42.72 -15.39 21.60
N PHE A 264 -42.52 -14.47 22.56
CA PHE A 264 -43.48 -14.20 23.62
C PHE A 264 -44.82 -13.65 23.07
N ASN A 265 -44.76 -12.75 22.08
CA ASN A 265 -45.97 -12.22 21.43
C ASN A 265 -46.64 -13.30 20.57
N SER A 266 -45.88 -14.10 19.81
CA SER A 266 -46.43 -15.24 19.07
C SER A 266 -47.19 -16.22 19.97
N MET A 267 -46.66 -16.52 21.16
CA MET A 267 -47.35 -17.32 22.16
C MET A 267 -48.68 -16.69 22.62
N LYS A 268 -48.73 -15.37 22.82
CA LYS A 268 -49.94 -14.68 23.25
C LYS A 268 -51.04 -14.73 22.17
N GLU A 269 -50.69 -14.57 20.90
CA GLU A 269 -51.62 -14.64 19.79
C GLU A 269 -52.21 -16.04 19.59
N ARG A 270 -51.41 -17.09 19.81
CA ARG A 270 -51.82 -18.49 19.63
C ARG A 270 -52.37 -19.17 20.88
N LYS A 271 -52.73 -18.39 21.92
CA LYS A 271 -53.28 -18.94 23.17
C LYS A 271 -54.53 -19.82 22.95
N TYR A 272 -55.37 -19.46 22.02
CA TYR A 272 -56.59 -20.22 21.71
C TYR A 272 -56.26 -21.56 21.07
N ASP A 273 -55.35 -21.60 20.12
CA ASP A 273 -54.93 -22.81 19.41
C ASP A 273 -54.21 -23.76 20.40
N MET A 274 -53.39 -23.22 21.29
CA MET A 274 -52.75 -24.01 22.36
C MET A 274 -53.73 -24.59 23.36
N ALA A 275 -54.80 -23.88 23.71
CA ALA A 275 -55.87 -24.38 24.56
C ALA A 275 -56.65 -25.52 23.87
N LEU A 276 -56.93 -25.39 22.56
CA LEU A 276 -57.59 -26.43 21.77
C LEU A 276 -56.76 -27.72 21.72
N ILE A 277 -55.46 -27.63 21.43
CA ILE A 277 -54.56 -28.80 21.42
C ILE A 277 -54.55 -29.49 22.79
N ARG A 278 -54.63 -28.71 23.87
CA ARG A 278 -54.64 -29.24 25.22
C ARG A 278 -55.92 -29.97 25.57
N THR A 279 -57.07 -29.53 25.07
CA THR A 279 -58.37 -30.23 25.21
C THR A 279 -58.41 -31.54 24.43
N LEU A 280 -57.65 -31.63 23.34
CA LEU A 280 -57.47 -32.86 22.55
C LEU A 280 -56.42 -33.82 23.13
N GLY A 281 -55.88 -33.54 24.33
CA GLY A 281 -54.95 -34.40 25.03
C GLY A 281 -53.47 -34.11 24.84
N GLY A 282 -53.11 -32.98 24.24
CA GLY A 282 -51.74 -32.55 24.05
C GLY A 282 -50.99 -32.27 25.37
N SER A 283 -49.78 -32.80 25.52
CA SER A 283 -48.96 -32.62 26.73
C SER A 283 -48.27 -31.22 26.73
N ARG A 284 -47.91 -30.71 27.92
CA ARG A 284 -47.17 -29.44 28.05
C ARG A 284 -45.83 -29.48 27.34
N LEU A 285 -45.18 -30.65 27.30
CA LEU A 285 -43.91 -30.85 26.58
C LEU A 285 -44.06 -30.72 25.06
N GLN A 286 -45.17 -31.21 24.50
CA GLN A 286 -45.46 -31.08 23.06
C GLN A 286 -45.67 -29.62 22.65
N LEU A 287 -46.35 -28.81 23.47
CA LEU A 287 -46.54 -27.40 23.24
C LEU A 287 -45.25 -26.59 23.33
N SER A 288 -44.42 -26.92 24.35
CA SER A 288 -43.12 -26.23 24.45
C SER A 288 -42.14 -26.64 23.35
N SER A 289 -42.16 -27.91 22.92
CA SER A 289 -41.30 -28.36 21.81
C SER A 289 -41.63 -27.65 20.48
N MET A 290 -42.90 -27.39 20.23
CA MET A 290 -43.34 -26.66 19.03
C MET A 290 -42.73 -25.24 18.97
N LEU A 291 -42.69 -24.54 20.10
CA LEU A 291 -42.06 -23.20 20.21
C LEU A 291 -40.54 -23.25 20.03
N VAL A 292 -39.91 -24.28 20.59
CA VAL A 292 -38.47 -24.49 20.42
C VAL A 292 -38.12 -24.76 18.95
N TYR A 293 -38.92 -25.58 18.26
CA TYR A 293 -38.74 -25.79 16.81
C TYR A 293 -38.89 -24.50 16.00
N GLU A 294 -39.89 -23.68 16.31
CA GLU A 294 -40.09 -22.38 15.65
C GLU A 294 -38.85 -21.46 15.85
N ALA A 295 -38.35 -21.39 17.08
CA ALA A 295 -37.15 -20.62 17.41
C ALA A 295 -35.91 -21.16 16.67
N ILE A 296 -35.72 -22.48 16.60
CA ILE A 296 -34.59 -23.11 15.91
C ILE A 296 -34.65 -22.79 14.39
N VAL A 297 -35.83 -22.96 13.77
CA VAL A 297 -36.00 -22.68 12.33
C VAL A 297 -35.70 -21.22 12.02
N LEU A 298 -36.20 -20.25 12.82
CA LEU A 298 -35.93 -18.83 12.66
C LEU A 298 -34.43 -18.53 12.83
N THR A 299 -33.79 -19.13 13.82
CA THR A 299 -32.34 -18.90 14.06
C THR A 299 -31.49 -19.45 12.92
N ILE A 300 -31.76 -20.65 12.44
CA ILE A 300 -31.02 -21.28 11.33
C ILE A 300 -31.23 -20.46 10.03
N SER A 301 -32.47 -20.09 9.74
CA SER A 301 -32.75 -19.29 8.53
C SER A 301 -32.08 -17.92 8.58
N GLY A 302 -32.11 -17.24 9.74
CA GLY A 302 -31.42 -15.99 9.97
C GLY A 302 -29.89 -16.11 9.84
N PHE A 303 -29.31 -17.20 10.36
CA PHE A 303 -27.89 -17.47 10.25
C PHE A 303 -27.44 -17.69 8.80
N ILE A 304 -28.20 -18.48 8.03
CA ILE A 304 -27.91 -18.71 6.60
C ILE A 304 -28.00 -17.40 5.82
N LEU A 305 -29.05 -16.61 6.03
CA LEU A 305 -29.21 -15.30 5.41
C LEU A 305 -28.07 -14.34 5.79
N GLY A 306 -27.66 -14.34 7.05
CA GLY A 306 -26.54 -13.53 7.55
C GLY A 306 -25.21 -13.88 6.86
N ILE A 307 -24.91 -15.16 6.67
CA ILE A 307 -23.71 -15.61 5.93
C ILE A 307 -23.76 -15.14 4.47
N ILE A 308 -24.91 -15.32 3.80
CA ILE A 308 -25.06 -14.91 2.39
C ILE A 308 -24.86 -13.41 2.24
N LEU A 309 -25.50 -12.59 3.08
CA LEU A 309 -25.37 -11.14 3.06
C LEU A 309 -23.93 -10.69 3.38
N SER A 310 -23.27 -11.33 4.35
CA SER A 310 -21.87 -11.06 4.68
C SER A 310 -20.95 -11.34 3.50
N ARG A 311 -21.13 -12.46 2.79
CA ARG A 311 -20.33 -12.79 1.61
C ARG A 311 -20.57 -11.85 0.45
N LEU A 312 -21.82 -11.48 0.17
CA LEU A 312 -22.15 -10.48 -0.84
C LEU A 312 -21.55 -9.11 -0.51
N GLY A 313 -21.61 -8.71 0.77
CA GLY A 313 -21.00 -7.47 1.23
C GLY A 313 -19.49 -7.44 1.05
N LEU A 314 -18.79 -8.53 1.37
CA LEU A 314 -17.35 -8.63 1.16
C LEU A 314 -16.95 -8.56 -0.33
N VAL A 315 -17.69 -9.25 -1.20
CA VAL A 315 -17.45 -9.17 -2.66
C VAL A 315 -17.66 -7.76 -3.18
N PHE A 316 -18.71 -7.08 -2.72
CA PHE A 316 -19.02 -5.71 -3.12
C PHE A 316 -17.93 -4.72 -2.65
N ILE A 317 -17.49 -4.83 -1.40
CA ILE A 317 -16.40 -3.98 -0.86
C ILE A 317 -15.09 -4.27 -1.58
N SER A 318 -14.75 -5.54 -1.83
CA SER A 318 -13.55 -5.93 -2.59
C SER A 318 -13.54 -5.32 -3.99
N SER A 319 -14.65 -5.36 -4.69
CA SER A 319 -14.81 -4.77 -6.02
C SER A 319 -14.66 -3.24 -6.02
N LEU A 320 -15.19 -2.55 -5.01
CA LEU A 320 -15.00 -1.11 -4.83
C LEU A 320 -13.54 -0.74 -4.52
N MET A 321 -12.86 -1.53 -3.69
CA MET A 321 -11.46 -1.29 -3.35
C MET A 321 -10.54 -1.55 -4.54
N GLU A 322 -10.80 -2.58 -5.32
CA GLU A 322 -10.03 -2.88 -6.53
C GLU A 322 -10.12 -1.77 -7.57
N SER A 323 -11.30 -1.16 -7.73
CA SER A 323 -11.50 -0.04 -8.65
C SER A 323 -10.88 1.28 -8.17
N SER A 324 -10.73 1.49 -6.86
CA SER A 324 -10.30 2.78 -6.28
C SER A 324 -8.81 2.82 -5.92
N PHE A 325 -8.20 1.69 -5.58
CA PHE A 325 -6.83 1.63 -5.04
C PHE A 325 -5.88 0.70 -5.79
N ASN A 326 -6.29 0.09 -6.89
CA ASN A 326 -5.48 -0.91 -7.63
C ASN A 326 -4.92 -2.06 -6.75
N TYR A 327 -5.51 -2.28 -5.58
CA TYR A 327 -5.10 -3.30 -4.61
C TYR A 327 -6.02 -4.51 -4.74
N SER A 328 -5.55 -5.59 -5.35
CA SER A 328 -6.29 -6.85 -5.33
C SER A 328 -6.09 -7.55 -3.99
N LEU A 329 -7.08 -7.49 -3.12
CA LEU A 329 -7.18 -8.43 -2.00
C LEU A 329 -7.43 -9.82 -2.60
N ASN A 330 -6.41 -10.67 -2.61
CA ASN A 330 -6.53 -12.04 -3.10
C ASN A 330 -7.53 -12.78 -2.20
N SER A 331 -8.80 -12.86 -2.63
CA SER A 331 -9.92 -13.41 -1.86
C SER A 331 -9.86 -14.94 -1.68
N TYR A 332 -8.81 -15.60 -2.14
CA TYR A 332 -8.66 -17.06 -2.02
C TYR A 332 -8.10 -17.54 -0.68
N GLY A 333 -7.57 -16.64 0.18
CA GLY A 333 -7.03 -17.00 1.49
C GLY A 333 -8.07 -17.16 2.62
N ILE A 334 -9.35 -16.80 2.39
CA ILE A 334 -10.39 -16.77 3.44
C ILE A 334 -11.20 -18.09 3.50
N LEU A 335 -10.86 -19.07 2.70
CA LEU A 335 -11.59 -20.36 2.64
C LEU A 335 -10.98 -21.48 3.50
N ASN A 336 -9.85 -21.23 4.19
CA ASN A 336 -9.14 -22.28 4.93
C ASN A 336 -8.99 -22.02 6.45
N ASP A 337 -9.79 -21.12 7.04
CA ASP A 337 -9.85 -20.98 8.52
C ASP A 337 -11.27 -21.23 9.03
#